data_2e9dc6de8091b7bc883744ee2800933a
#
_entry.id   2e9dc6de8091b7bc883744ee2800933a
#
_cell.length_a   1.000
_cell.length_b   1.000
_cell.length_c   1.000
_cell.angle_alpha   90.00
_cell.angle_beta   90.00
_cell.angle_gamma   90.00
#
_symmetry.space_group_name_H-M   'P 1'
#
loop_
_entity.id
_entity.type
_entity.pdbx_description
1 polymer ?
#
loop_
_entity_poly.entity_id
_entity_poly.type
_entity_poly.pdbx_seq_one_letter_code
_entity_poly.pdbx_strand_id
1 'polypeptide(L)'
;MAAASPLPDPSLALDFCGLRFASPIVLLSGCVGFGEEYTRVEGFSNREVGAIVLKGTTLKPRLGNPLHRVTETPMGMINAIGLQNPGVDHVLQNILPTLDFSETRFFANVCGSTIDEYVEVTRRFDDSSIDAMEINISCPNVKEGGVQFGNY
;
A
#
# COMPACT_ATOMS: atom_id res chain seq x y z
N MET A 1 -21.68 3.52 21.52
CA MET A 1 -20.22 3.50 21.59
C MET A 1 -19.78 2.14 21.06
N ALA A 2 -19.14 2.08 19.90
CA ALA A 2 -18.54 0.84 19.40
C ALA A 2 -17.48 0.39 20.41
N ALA A 3 -17.46 -0.90 20.73
CA ALA A 3 -16.39 -1.45 21.59
C ALA A 3 -15.05 -1.22 20.87
N ALA A 4 -14.05 -0.76 21.62
CA ALA A 4 -12.70 -0.65 21.06
C ALA A 4 -12.26 -2.06 20.60
N SER A 5 -11.73 -2.16 19.38
CA SER A 5 -11.15 -3.41 18.90
C SER A 5 -10.12 -3.93 19.90
N PRO A 6 -10.11 -5.24 20.20
CA PRO A 6 -9.10 -5.79 21.10
C PRO A 6 -7.69 -5.53 20.53
N LEU A 7 -6.74 -5.24 21.39
CA LEU A 7 -5.33 -5.17 20.99
C LEU A 7 -4.87 -6.55 20.52
N PRO A 8 -3.96 -6.62 19.53
CA PRO A 8 -3.42 -7.90 19.08
C PRO A 8 -2.74 -8.64 20.23
N ASP A 9 -2.81 -9.97 20.18
CA ASP A 9 -2.14 -10.83 21.16
C ASP A 9 -0.63 -10.54 21.17
N PRO A 10 -0.02 -10.14 22.30
CA PRO A 10 1.41 -9.84 22.37
C PRO A 10 2.31 -11.00 21.93
N SER A 11 1.82 -12.25 21.98
CA SER A 11 2.56 -13.44 21.52
C SER A 11 2.75 -13.48 20.01
N LEU A 12 1.96 -12.71 19.24
CA LEU A 12 2.06 -12.59 17.80
C LEU A 12 3.07 -11.53 17.35
N ALA A 13 3.54 -10.71 18.27
CA ALA A 13 4.47 -9.64 17.97
C ALA A 13 5.85 -10.20 17.57
N LEU A 14 6.48 -9.58 16.55
CA LEU A 14 7.78 -9.99 16.04
C LEU A 14 8.64 -8.80 15.65
N ASP A 15 9.95 -9.04 15.55
CA ASP A 15 10.91 -8.09 15.02
C ASP A 15 11.36 -8.58 13.64
N PHE A 16 11.26 -7.71 12.64
CA PHE A 16 11.68 -8.00 11.28
C PHE A 16 12.40 -6.79 10.68
N CYS A 17 13.63 -6.98 10.21
CA CYS A 17 14.49 -5.92 9.65
C CYS A 17 14.61 -4.67 10.54
N GLY A 18 14.65 -4.84 11.86
CA GLY A 18 14.75 -3.74 12.83
C GLY A 18 13.43 -3.02 13.12
N LEU A 19 12.33 -3.43 12.52
CA LEU A 19 10.99 -2.92 12.78
C LEU A 19 10.23 -3.88 13.71
N ARG A 20 9.54 -3.32 14.70
CA ARG A 20 8.63 -4.06 15.57
C ARG A 20 7.24 -4.11 14.96
N PHE A 21 6.70 -5.31 14.78
CA PHE A 21 5.35 -5.59 14.29
C PHE A 21 4.46 -6.10 15.41
N ALA A 22 3.23 -5.63 15.48
CA ALA A 22 2.24 -6.10 16.47
C ALA A 22 1.73 -7.52 16.13
N SER A 23 1.76 -7.92 14.87
CA SER A 23 1.38 -9.26 14.39
C SER A 23 2.10 -9.59 13.07
N PRO A 24 2.14 -10.88 12.66
CA PRO A 24 2.75 -11.27 11.38
C PRO A 24 1.87 -10.95 10.16
N ILE A 25 0.71 -10.37 10.35
CA ILE A 25 -0.24 -10.08 9.27
C ILE A 25 0.13 -8.78 8.58
N VAL A 26 0.29 -8.83 7.27
CA VAL A 26 0.54 -7.66 6.42
C VAL A 26 -0.58 -7.52 5.39
N LEU A 27 -1.24 -6.38 5.36
CA LEU A 27 -2.23 -6.07 4.34
C LEU A 27 -1.53 -5.53 3.10
N LEU A 28 -1.73 -6.22 1.97
CA LEU A 28 -0.98 -5.98 0.75
C LEU A 28 -1.48 -4.76 -0.03
N SER A 29 -0.58 -4.16 -0.80
CA SER A 29 -0.88 -3.07 -1.72
C SER A 29 -2.01 -3.44 -2.69
N GLY A 30 -2.97 -2.54 -2.85
CA GLY A 30 -4.14 -2.73 -3.70
C GLY A 30 -5.35 -3.38 -3.01
N CYS A 31 -5.19 -3.91 -1.79
CA CYS A 31 -6.28 -4.50 -1.01
C CYS A 31 -6.97 -3.48 -0.09
N VAL A 32 -6.22 -2.50 0.42
CA VAL A 32 -6.64 -1.60 1.51
C VAL A 32 -6.43 -0.12 1.18
N GLY A 33 -6.35 0.24 -0.08
CA GLY A 33 -6.14 1.62 -0.50
C GLY A 33 -4.90 2.25 0.12
N PHE A 34 -5.08 3.32 0.88
CA PHE A 34 -4.01 4.00 1.60
C PHE A 34 -4.04 3.80 3.13
N GLY A 35 -4.76 2.76 3.61
CA GLY A 35 -4.75 2.38 5.02
C GLY A 35 -5.79 3.08 5.90
N GLU A 36 -6.59 3.99 5.35
CA GLU A 36 -7.70 4.64 6.07
C GLU A 36 -9.07 4.00 5.75
N GLU A 37 -9.19 3.30 4.64
CA GLU A 37 -10.48 2.83 4.13
C GLU A 37 -11.13 1.79 5.05
N TYR A 38 -10.33 0.87 5.57
CA TYR A 38 -10.84 -0.20 6.42
C TYR A 38 -11.12 0.24 7.86
N THR A 39 -10.53 1.34 8.32
CA THR A 39 -10.86 1.91 9.64
C THR A 39 -12.31 2.39 9.74
N ARG A 40 -13.00 2.49 8.60
CA ARG A 40 -14.44 2.81 8.51
C ARG A 40 -15.32 1.56 8.66
N VAL A 41 -14.73 0.37 8.68
CA VAL A 41 -15.46 -0.89 8.88
C VAL A 41 -15.60 -1.12 10.39
N GLU A 42 -16.85 -1.31 10.83
CA GLU A 42 -17.12 -1.59 12.25
C GLU A 42 -16.41 -2.87 12.69
N GLY A 43 -15.69 -2.79 13.79
CA GLY A 43 -14.95 -3.91 14.38
C GLY A 43 -13.54 -4.13 13.79
N PHE A 44 -13.06 -3.29 12.86
CA PHE A 44 -11.68 -3.32 12.37
C PHE A 44 -10.85 -2.13 12.90
N SER A 45 -9.61 -2.40 13.23
CA SER A 45 -8.60 -1.38 13.54
C SER A 45 -7.26 -1.75 12.91
N ASN A 46 -6.52 -0.75 12.42
CA ASN A 46 -5.15 -0.93 11.92
C ASN A 46 -4.22 -1.57 12.98
N ARG A 47 -4.57 -1.46 14.26
CA ARG A 47 -3.82 -2.09 15.38
C ARG A 47 -3.83 -3.61 15.34
N GLU A 48 -4.76 -4.23 14.62
CA GLU A 48 -4.88 -5.68 14.52
C GLU A 48 -3.86 -6.30 13.56
N VAL A 49 -3.22 -5.48 12.73
CA VAL A 49 -2.25 -5.93 11.72
C VAL A 49 -0.84 -5.40 11.99
N GLY A 50 0.16 -6.14 11.56
CA GLY A 50 1.56 -5.77 11.76
C GLY A 50 2.02 -4.68 10.81
N ALA A 51 1.51 -4.66 9.57
CA ALA A 51 1.79 -3.61 8.61
C ALA A 51 0.70 -3.47 7.55
N ILE A 52 0.67 -2.31 6.92
CA ILE A 52 -0.16 -1.99 5.76
C ILE A 52 0.74 -1.48 4.65
N VAL A 53 0.71 -2.16 3.49
CA VAL A 53 1.36 -1.68 2.28
C VAL A 53 0.39 -0.80 1.52
N LEU A 54 0.70 0.48 1.44
CA LEU A 54 -0.13 1.49 0.79
C LEU A 54 -0.32 1.20 -0.70
N LYS A 55 -1.32 1.81 -1.30
CA LYS A 55 -1.57 1.72 -2.74
C LYS A 55 -0.33 2.09 -3.54
N GLY A 56 -0.03 1.30 -4.58
CA GLY A 56 1.07 1.57 -5.50
C GLY A 56 1.04 3.00 -6.03
N THR A 57 2.14 3.71 -5.78
CA THR A 57 2.26 5.15 -6.02
C THR A 57 3.32 5.42 -7.09
N THR A 58 2.96 6.24 -8.07
CA THR A 58 3.83 6.70 -9.16
C THR A 58 4.22 8.15 -8.98
N LEU A 59 5.23 8.62 -9.73
CA LEU A 59 5.71 10.00 -9.66
C LEU A 59 4.57 11.00 -9.95
N LYS A 60 3.81 10.75 -11.01
CA LYS A 60 2.65 11.56 -11.40
C LYS A 60 1.35 10.80 -11.14
N PRO A 61 0.21 11.49 -10.98
CA PRO A 61 -1.10 10.85 -10.87
C PRO A 61 -1.39 9.93 -12.07
N ARG A 62 -2.03 8.80 -11.82
CA ARG A 62 -2.53 7.86 -12.85
C ARG A 62 -4.01 7.60 -12.65
N LEU A 63 -4.78 7.74 -13.71
CA LEU A 63 -6.21 7.43 -13.71
C LEU A 63 -6.48 5.92 -13.78
N GLY A 64 -5.45 5.14 -14.11
CA GLY A 64 -5.60 3.70 -14.38
C GLY A 64 -6.20 3.43 -15.75
N ASN A 65 -6.57 2.17 -15.97
CA ASN A 65 -7.18 1.73 -17.23
C ASN A 65 -8.65 2.23 -17.35
N PRO A 66 -9.20 2.32 -18.56
CA PRO A 66 -10.61 2.64 -18.79
C PRO A 66 -11.56 1.66 -18.06
N LEU A 67 -12.79 2.08 -17.84
CA LEU A 67 -13.89 1.22 -17.35
C LEU A 67 -14.19 0.10 -18.38
N HIS A 68 -14.67 -0.85 -17.95
CA HIS A 68 -14.80 -2.13 -17.30
C HIS A 68 -13.45 -2.81 -16.97
N ARG A 69 -12.84 -2.44 -15.91
CA ARG A 69 -11.52 -2.93 -15.46
C ARG A 69 -11.60 -3.87 -14.25
N VAL A 70 -12.79 -4.22 -13.85
CA VAL A 70 -13.08 -5.24 -12.85
C VAL A 70 -14.26 -6.06 -13.34
N THR A 71 -14.19 -7.40 -13.22
CA THR A 71 -15.28 -8.31 -13.52
C THR A 71 -15.30 -9.48 -12.55
N GLU A 72 -16.50 -9.89 -12.16
CA GLU A 72 -16.72 -11.07 -11.34
C GLU A 72 -16.68 -12.34 -12.18
N THR A 73 -16.24 -13.43 -11.56
CA THR A 73 -16.25 -14.78 -12.13
C THR A 73 -16.88 -15.72 -11.11
N PRO A 74 -17.31 -16.95 -11.50
CA PRO A 74 -17.89 -17.90 -10.55
C PRO A 74 -16.98 -18.24 -9.35
N MET A 75 -15.66 -18.04 -9.48
CA MET A 75 -14.66 -18.42 -8.48
C MET A 75 -13.87 -17.23 -7.92
N GLY A 76 -14.25 -15.99 -8.26
CA GLY A 76 -13.52 -14.82 -7.78
C GLY A 76 -13.71 -13.58 -8.64
N MET A 77 -12.64 -12.78 -8.78
CA MET A 77 -12.67 -11.50 -9.48
C MET A 77 -11.40 -11.33 -10.33
N ILE A 78 -11.57 -10.82 -11.54
CA ILE A 78 -10.47 -10.44 -12.42
C ILE A 78 -10.41 -8.91 -12.48
N ASN A 79 -9.21 -8.34 -12.40
CA ASN A 79 -9.06 -6.89 -12.53
C ASN A 79 -7.89 -6.50 -13.45
N ALA A 80 -8.00 -5.30 -13.99
CA ALA A 80 -6.97 -4.60 -14.74
C ALA A 80 -7.01 -3.11 -14.38
N ILE A 81 -6.79 -2.77 -13.11
CA ILE A 81 -6.92 -1.41 -12.58
C ILE A 81 -5.92 -0.44 -13.21
N GLY A 82 -4.67 -0.88 -13.49
CA GLY A 82 -3.66 -0.05 -14.15
C GLY A 82 -3.00 0.99 -13.24
N LEU A 83 -2.71 0.63 -11.98
CA LEU A 83 -2.02 1.48 -11.00
C LEU A 83 -2.69 2.84 -10.77
N GLN A 84 -4.02 2.89 -10.68
CA GLN A 84 -4.71 4.12 -10.32
C GLN A 84 -4.21 4.63 -8.97
N ASN A 85 -3.67 5.87 -8.96
CA ASN A 85 -3.17 6.51 -7.75
C ASN A 85 -3.05 8.03 -7.97
N PRO A 86 -3.02 8.84 -6.89
CA PRO A 86 -2.99 10.28 -6.99
C PRO A 86 -1.58 10.88 -7.20
N GLY A 87 -0.53 10.05 -7.30
CA GLY A 87 0.85 10.49 -7.39
C GLY A 87 1.50 10.77 -6.02
N VAL A 88 2.85 10.71 -6.00
CA VAL A 88 3.62 10.77 -4.76
C VAL A 88 3.43 12.09 -3.98
N ASP A 89 3.34 13.22 -4.66
CA ASP A 89 3.15 14.52 -3.99
C ASP A 89 1.84 14.56 -3.19
N HIS A 90 0.75 14.07 -3.79
CA HIS A 90 -0.53 14.01 -3.10
C HIS A 90 -0.50 13.04 -1.91
N VAL A 91 0.17 11.89 -2.05
CA VAL A 91 0.31 10.92 -0.96
C VAL A 91 1.05 11.55 0.22
N LEU A 92 2.18 12.19 -0.03
CA LEU A 92 2.99 12.83 1.00
C LEU A 92 2.27 13.98 1.70
N GLN A 93 1.56 14.83 0.95
CA GLN A 93 0.98 16.07 1.47
C GLN A 93 -0.41 15.88 2.08
N ASN A 94 -1.20 14.93 1.57
CA ASN A 94 -2.61 14.82 1.93
C ASN A 94 -2.99 13.48 2.56
N ILE A 95 -2.24 12.40 2.32
CA ILE A 95 -2.58 11.07 2.82
C ILE A 95 -1.75 10.73 4.06
N LEU A 96 -0.41 10.74 3.97
CA LEU A 96 0.43 10.38 5.11
C LEU A 96 0.14 11.17 6.38
N PRO A 97 -0.17 12.49 6.32
CA PRO A 97 -0.53 13.25 7.53
C PRO A 97 -1.82 12.79 8.22
N THR A 98 -2.67 12.00 7.54
CA THR A 98 -3.93 11.49 8.11
C THR A 98 -3.76 10.12 8.77
N LEU A 99 -2.63 9.44 8.56
CA LEU A 99 -2.37 8.11 9.11
C LEU A 99 -1.80 8.19 10.52
N ASP A 100 -2.27 7.30 11.39
CA ASP A 100 -1.72 7.15 12.73
C ASP A 100 -0.62 6.06 12.74
N PHE A 101 0.63 6.50 12.62
CA PHE A 101 1.82 5.64 12.65
C PHE A 101 2.06 4.93 14.00
N SER A 102 1.28 5.27 15.04
CA SER A 102 1.32 4.55 16.32
C SER A 102 0.49 3.27 16.33
N GLU A 103 -0.41 3.09 15.35
CA GLU A 103 -1.30 1.94 15.28
C GLU A 103 -0.65 0.71 14.64
N THR A 104 0.04 0.91 13.51
CA THR A 104 0.70 -0.14 12.74
C THR A 104 1.86 0.42 11.93
N ARG A 105 2.59 -0.42 11.19
CA ARG A 105 3.61 0.00 10.23
C ARG A 105 3.00 0.32 8.88
N PHE A 106 3.45 1.40 8.25
CA PHE A 106 3.01 1.77 6.92
C PHE A 106 4.18 1.70 5.94
N PHE A 107 4.00 0.91 4.88
CA PHE A 107 4.98 0.74 3.81
C PHE A 107 4.50 1.44 2.55
N ALA A 108 5.36 2.23 1.93
CA ALA A 108 5.06 2.77 0.61
C ALA A 108 5.27 1.70 -0.46
N ASN A 109 4.32 1.55 -1.39
CA ASN A 109 4.50 0.72 -2.58
C ASN A 109 4.94 1.62 -3.74
N VAL A 110 6.20 1.51 -4.14
CA VAL A 110 6.85 2.36 -5.13
C VAL A 110 6.67 1.78 -6.52
N CYS A 111 6.08 2.57 -7.42
CA CYS A 111 5.84 2.21 -8.81
C CYS A 111 6.41 3.27 -9.75
N GLY A 112 6.84 2.83 -10.92
CA GLY A 112 7.34 3.70 -11.99
C GLY A 112 7.24 3.04 -13.35
N SER A 113 7.41 3.82 -14.42
CA SER A 113 7.52 3.34 -15.79
C SER A 113 8.97 3.35 -16.28
N THR A 114 9.86 4.07 -15.60
CA THR A 114 11.29 4.14 -15.85
C THR A 114 12.08 4.00 -14.56
N ILE A 115 13.38 3.66 -14.66
CA ILE A 115 14.27 3.60 -13.51
C ILE A 115 14.32 4.95 -12.78
N ASP A 116 14.39 6.06 -13.52
CA ASP A 116 14.44 7.40 -12.94
C ASP A 116 13.16 7.72 -12.13
N GLU A 117 11.98 7.28 -12.59
CA GLU A 117 10.75 7.43 -11.81
C GLU A 117 10.78 6.63 -10.52
N TYR A 118 11.27 5.37 -10.54
CA TYR A 118 11.45 4.59 -9.31
C TYR A 118 12.41 5.29 -8.33
N VAL A 119 13.55 5.77 -8.82
CA VAL A 119 14.54 6.48 -7.99
C VAL A 119 13.94 7.75 -7.38
N GLU A 120 13.20 8.54 -8.16
CA GLU A 120 12.62 9.77 -7.67
C GLU A 120 11.50 9.53 -6.66
N VAL A 121 10.61 8.55 -6.91
CA VAL A 121 9.55 8.20 -5.95
C VAL A 121 10.15 7.65 -4.66
N THR A 122 11.16 6.78 -4.76
CA THR A 122 11.88 6.25 -3.59
C THR A 122 12.48 7.40 -2.76
N ARG A 123 13.21 8.31 -3.39
CA ARG A 123 13.83 9.46 -2.71
C ARG A 123 12.79 10.32 -1.96
N ARG A 124 11.63 10.56 -2.55
CA ARG A 124 10.56 11.36 -1.91
C ARG A 124 9.96 10.65 -0.70
N PHE A 125 9.80 9.32 -0.77
CA PHE A 125 9.33 8.56 0.39
C PHE A 125 10.41 8.42 1.47
N ASP A 126 11.69 8.39 1.12
CA ASP A 126 12.81 8.30 2.07
C ASP A 126 12.85 9.49 3.04
N ASP A 127 12.42 10.68 2.57
CA ASP A 127 12.29 11.89 3.38
C ASP A 127 10.95 11.97 4.16
N SER A 128 10.17 10.89 4.24
CA SER A 128 8.85 10.87 4.86
C SER A 128 8.76 10.03 6.14
N SER A 129 7.55 9.93 6.72
CA SER A 129 7.28 9.11 7.91
C SER A 129 7.09 7.62 7.62
N ILE A 130 7.22 7.17 6.37
CA ILE A 130 7.05 5.75 6.00
C ILE A 130 8.08 4.87 6.72
N ASP A 131 7.62 3.73 7.27
CA ASP A 131 8.49 2.77 7.97
C ASP A 131 9.38 1.97 7.02
N ALA A 132 8.91 1.64 5.81
CA ALA A 132 9.64 0.90 4.78
C ALA A 132 9.05 1.12 3.38
N MET A 133 9.73 0.59 2.36
CA MET A 133 9.28 0.67 0.97
C MET A 133 9.27 -0.70 0.31
N GLU A 134 8.22 -0.96 -0.45
CA GLU A 134 8.07 -2.10 -1.35
C GLU A 134 8.27 -1.64 -2.79
N ILE A 135 9.32 -2.09 -3.45
CA ILE A 135 9.57 -1.76 -4.86
C ILE A 135 8.72 -2.69 -5.74
N ASN A 136 7.72 -2.12 -6.40
CA ASN A 136 6.78 -2.89 -7.21
C ASN A 136 7.30 -3.13 -8.63
N ILE A 137 7.87 -4.29 -8.84
CA ILE A 137 8.39 -4.77 -10.13
C ILE A 137 7.55 -5.93 -10.70
N SER A 138 6.32 -6.12 -10.22
CA SER A 138 5.49 -7.28 -10.55
C SER A 138 4.12 -6.95 -11.16
N CYS A 139 3.73 -5.68 -11.26
CA CYS A 139 2.41 -5.31 -11.77
C CYS A 139 2.22 -5.71 -13.26
N PRO A 140 1.27 -6.61 -13.60
CA PRO A 140 1.02 -7.02 -14.98
C PRO A 140 0.09 -6.07 -15.74
N ASN A 141 -0.57 -5.13 -15.04
CA ASN A 141 -1.67 -4.32 -15.56
C ASN A 141 -1.22 -2.98 -16.16
N VAL A 142 0.05 -2.85 -16.49
CA VAL A 142 0.64 -1.65 -17.10
C VAL A 142 1.44 -2.04 -18.35
N LYS A 143 1.49 -1.13 -19.34
CA LYS A 143 2.23 -1.37 -20.59
C LYS A 143 3.74 -1.17 -20.42
N GLU A 144 4.14 -0.30 -19.50
CA GLU A 144 5.53 0.05 -19.20
C GLU A 144 5.74 0.00 -17.69
N GLY A 145 6.89 -0.52 -17.23
CA GLY A 145 7.17 -0.73 -15.81
C GLY A 145 6.60 -2.04 -15.26
N GLY A 146 6.46 -2.13 -13.94
CA GLY A 146 5.90 -3.31 -13.29
C GLY A 146 6.65 -4.60 -13.63
N VAL A 147 5.94 -5.63 -14.10
CA VAL A 147 6.50 -6.96 -14.43
C VAL A 147 7.67 -6.92 -15.43
N GLN A 148 7.74 -5.90 -16.28
CA GLN A 148 8.84 -5.74 -17.23
C GLN A 148 10.19 -5.63 -16.50
N PHE A 149 10.26 -4.91 -15.40
CA PHE A 149 11.48 -4.77 -14.59
C PHE A 149 11.78 -6.02 -13.74
N GLY A 150 10.76 -6.81 -13.40
CA GLY A 150 10.93 -8.05 -12.65
C GLY A 150 11.52 -9.21 -13.46
N ASN A 151 11.64 -9.06 -14.78
CA ASN A 151 12.13 -10.11 -15.68
C ASN A 151 13.58 -9.90 -16.15
N TYR A 152 14.28 -8.87 -15.68
CA TYR A 152 15.66 -8.57 -16.04
C TYR A 152 16.61 -8.73 -14.85
#